data_6b541c2375bb7bbd584cc67dd455202a
#
_entry.id   6b541c2375bb7bbd584cc67dd455202a
#
_cell.length_a   1.000
_cell.length_b   1.000
_cell.length_c   1.000
_cell.angle_alpha   90.00
_cell.angle_beta   90.00
_cell.angle_gamma   90.00
#
_symmetry.space_group_name_H-M   'P 1'
#
loop_
_entity.id
_entity.type
_entity.pdbx_description
1 polymer ?
#
loop_
_entity_poly.entity_id
_entity_poly.type
_entity_poly.pdbx_seq_one_letter_code
_entity_poly.pdbx_strand_id
1 'polypeptide(L)'
;MTGLAVTCRRVVHIYRAEAGDVVALAGVDLTIAPGEMVALVGPSGSGKSTLIALLSGLMRPSAGRVGIGTYDIGKLSDAEISRLRGTEIGVVLQGAARNLLPYATLSRNIWLAQTRAASTRGVHLDDPERILDLVGLGGQGQARLAELAPGARQRAALAVGIAAGPGLLLVDEPTSQLDTAGRDEVVHALETVNAERGTTIVVVTHDGEVGERLGRAVTIRDGRVGAEGRGGQDFAVVAGDGTVQLPPEVLGDYPPGTLFTVDRTDGTVFLVPSGGPDALPGGPDAVAGGLDAPPLNGGREGVPD
;
A
#
# COMPACT_ATOMS: atom_id res chain seq x y z
N MET A 1 -7.83 -18.12 9.55
CA MET A 1 -7.77 -16.89 10.38
C MET A 1 -8.40 -15.77 9.57
N THR A 2 -9.05 -14.81 10.19
CA THR A 2 -9.62 -13.67 9.48
C THR A 2 -8.56 -12.56 9.42
N GLY A 3 -8.43 -11.91 8.28
CA GLY A 3 -7.56 -10.76 8.09
C GLY A 3 -7.87 -9.64 9.08
N LEU A 4 -6.90 -8.78 9.34
CA LEU A 4 -7.04 -7.61 10.22
C LEU A 4 -7.31 -6.36 9.40
N ALA A 5 -8.31 -5.56 9.80
CA ALA A 5 -8.52 -4.23 9.25
C ALA A 5 -7.36 -3.31 9.59
N VAL A 6 -7.02 -2.40 8.66
CA VAL A 6 -6.07 -1.31 8.90
C VAL A 6 -6.81 0.01 8.81
N THR A 7 -6.59 0.91 9.77
CA THR A 7 -7.15 2.26 9.76
C THR A 7 -6.10 3.29 10.12
N CYS A 8 -5.88 4.23 9.23
CA CYS A 8 -5.10 5.44 9.47
C CYS A 8 -6.05 6.63 9.49
N ARG A 9 -5.98 7.46 10.53
CA ARG A 9 -6.80 8.67 10.65
C ARG A 9 -5.89 9.86 10.92
N ARG A 10 -5.76 10.74 9.92
CA ARG A 10 -4.93 11.95 9.95
C ARG A 10 -3.52 11.67 10.49
N VAL A 11 -2.88 10.58 9.99
CA VAL A 11 -1.58 10.13 10.48
C VAL A 11 -0.48 11.09 10.03
N VAL A 12 0.21 11.65 11.00
CA VAL A 12 1.40 12.48 10.78
C VAL A 12 2.61 11.81 11.40
N HIS A 13 3.72 11.81 10.68
CA HIS A 13 5.00 11.38 11.23
C HIS A 13 6.13 12.32 10.82
N ILE A 14 6.89 12.78 11.82
CA ILE A 14 7.97 13.72 11.68
C ILE A 14 9.23 13.08 12.21
N TYR A 15 10.25 12.96 11.35
CA TYR A 15 11.61 12.61 11.77
C TYR A 15 12.30 13.88 12.28
N ARG A 16 12.75 13.84 13.54
CA ARG A 16 13.55 14.90 14.12
C ARG A 16 15.02 14.64 13.84
N ALA A 17 15.69 15.56 13.18
CA ALA A 17 17.12 15.50 12.90
C ALA A 17 17.79 16.82 13.27
N GLU A 18 19.09 16.78 13.55
CA GLU A 18 19.89 18.00 13.86
C GLU A 18 19.86 19.01 12.71
N ALA A 19 19.74 18.54 11.46
CA ALA A 19 19.67 19.37 10.26
C ALA A 19 18.26 19.95 9.98
N GLY A 20 17.25 19.67 10.82
CA GLY A 20 15.87 20.11 10.67
C GLY A 20 14.88 18.94 10.65
N ASP A 21 13.64 19.21 10.99
CA ASP A 21 12.57 18.25 11.01
C ASP A 21 12.10 17.89 9.59
N VAL A 22 11.91 16.59 9.32
CA VAL A 22 11.40 16.09 8.04
C VAL A 22 10.03 15.50 8.23
N VAL A 23 9.01 16.07 7.59
CA VAL A 23 7.64 15.55 7.60
C VAL A 23 7.56 14.40 6.58
N ALA A 24 7.53 13.18 7.07
CA ALA A 24 7.44 11.98 6.21
C ALA A 24 6.00 11.59 5.88
N LEU A 25 5.05 11.85 6.79
CA LEU A 25 3.62 11.67 6.57
C LEU A 25 2.88 12.91 7.05
N ALA A 26 1.97 13.43 6.23
CA ALA A 26 1.33 14.73 6.41
C ALA A 26 -0.22 14.63 6.44
N GLY A 27 -0.76 13.77 7.32
CA GLY A 27 -2.20 13.62 7.50
C GLY A 27 -2.80 12.48 6.65
N VAL A 28 -2.16 11.31 6.65
CA VAL A 28 -2.64 10.13 5.91
C VAL A 28 -3.96 9.62 6.50
N ASP A 29 -4.98 9.54 5.66
CA ASP A 29 -6.24 8.83 5.89
C ASP A 29 -6.29 7.62 4.96
N LEU A 30 -6.39 6.41 5.53
CA LEU A 30 -6.41 5.15 4.79
C LEU A 30 -7.21 4.11 5.57
N THR A 31 -8.09 3.40 4.88
CA THR A 31 -8.79 2.24 5.44
C THR A 31 -8.62 1.04 4.52
N ILE A 32 -8.21 -0.11 5.10
CA ILE A 32 -8.08 -1.38 4.41
C ILE A 32 -8.97 -2.38 5.12
N ALA A 33 -9.83 -3.04 4.37
CA ALA A 33 -10.76 -4.04 4.92
C ALA A 33 -10.02 -5.35 5.30
N PRO A 34 -10.57 -6.15 6.23
CA PRO A 34 -10.03 -7.47 6.53
C PRO A 34 -9.98 -8.35 5.28
N GLY A 35 -8.84 -8.99 5.02
CA GLY A 35 -8.63 -9.85 3.86
C GLY A 35 -8.42 -9.11 2.54
N GLU A 36 -8.35 -7.80 2.53
CA GLU A 36 -8.06 -7.02 1.33
C GLU A 36 -6.56 -7.04 1.00
N MET A 37 -6.24 -7.04 -0.30
CA MET A 37 -4.88 -6.79 -0.79
C MET A 37 -4.78 -5.38 -1.34
N VAL A 38 -3.76 -4.63 -0.91
CA VAL A 38 -3.56 -3.24 -1.32
C VAL A 38 -2.10 -3.00 -1.67
N ALA A 39 -1.85 -2.38 -2.82
CA ALA A 39 -0.55 -1.84 -3.17
C ALA A 39 -0.44 -0.38 -2.72
N LEU A 40 0.64 -0.04 -2.02
CA LEU A 40 1.05 1.34 -1.75
C LEU A 40 2.09 1.72 -2.82
N VAL A 41 1.70 2.58 -3.74
CA VAL A 41 2.55 3.01 -4.86
C VAL A 41 2.99 4.47 -4.68
N GLY A 42 4.04 4.87 -5.39
CA GLY A 42 4.51 6.26 -5.38
C GLY A 42 6.03 6.36 -5.46
N PRO A 43 6.57 7.58 -5.68
CA PRO A 43 8.00 7.80 -5.85
C PRO A 43 8.80 7.46 -4.58
N SER A 44 10.12 7.31 -4.74
CA SER A 44 11.03 7.17 -3.58
C SER A 44 10.93 8.40 -2.68
N GLY A 45 10.95 8.17 -1.36
CA GLY A 45 10.83 9.25 -0.38
C GLY A 45 9.39 9.73 -0.11
N SER A 46 8.36 9.18 -0.75
CA SER A 46 6.97 9.63 -0.56
C SER A 46 6.32 9.26 0.79
N GLY A 47 7.01 8.51 1.65
CA GLY A 47 6.50 8.11 2.97
C GLY A 47 6.03 6.65 3.09
N LYS A 48 6.07 5.85 2.01
CA LYS A 48 5.59 4.44 2.01
C LYS A 48 6.26 3.57 3.08
N SER A 49 7.60 3.57 3.15
CA SER A 49 8.35 2.79 4.15
C SER A 49 8.10 3.31 5.57
N THR A 50 7.87 4.61 5.74
CA THR A 50 7.44 5.19 7.03
C THR A 50 6.06 4.66 7.42
N LEU A 51 5.12 4.61 6.49
CA LEU A 51 3.79 4.05 6.76
C LEU A 51 3.88 2.57 7.15
N ILE A 52 4.67 1.75 6.43
CA ILE A 52 4.94 0.35 6.80
C ILE A 52 5.54 0.25 8.21
N ALA A 53 6.48 1.12 8.57
CA ALA A 53 7.08 1.13 9.90
C ALA A 53 6.07 1.45 11.02
N LEU A 54 5.10 2.33 10.74
CA LEU A 54 4.00 2.61 11.66
C LEU A 54 3.01 1.45 11.74
N LEU A 55 2.60 0.88 10.60
CA LEU A 55 1.68 -0.27 10.55
C LEU A 55 2.28 -1.52 11.21
N SER A 56 3.59 -1.70 11.09
CA SER A 56 4.28 -2.81 11.76
C SER A 56 4.53 -2.57 13.26
N GLY A 57 4.20 -1.39 13.80
CA GLY A 57 4.51 -1.03 15.18
C GLY A 57 6.00 -0.90 15.49
N LEU A 58 6.85 -0.71 14.47
CA LEU A 58 8.27 -0.35 14.66
C LEU A 58 8.41 1.10 15.13
N MET A 59 7.46 1.93 14.74
CA MET A 59 7.40 3.34 15.08
C MET A 59 6.00 3.73 15.56
N ARG A 60 5.91 4.82 16.30
CA ARG A 60 4.63 5.44 16.69
C ARG A 60 4.37 6.68 15.85
N PRO A 61 3.12 6.99 15.49
CA PRO A 61 2.81 8.23 14.80
C PRO A 61 3.11 9.43 15.68
N SER A 62 3.57 10.54 15.08
CA SER A 62 3.75 11.81 15.80
C SER A 62 2.39 12.46 16.14
N ALA A 63 1.39 12.27 15.29
CA ALA A 63 -0.01 12.65 15.52
C ALA A 63 -0.95 11.77 14.69
N GLY A 64 -2.24 11.83 14.98
CA GLY A 64 -3.26 10.99 14.37
C GLY A 64 -3.36 9.61 15.05
N ARG A 65 -3.96 8.64 14.33
CA ARG A 65 -4.21 7.30 14.88
C ARG A 65 -3.93 6.23 13.84
N VAL A 66 -3.24 5.16 14.28
CA VAL A 66 -3.01 3.94 13.50
C VAL A 66 -3.70 2.78 14.23
N GLY A 67 -4.70 2.18 13.59
CA GLY A 67 -5.43 1.02 14.10
C GLY A 67 -5.12 -0.23 13.28
N ILE A 68 -4.88 -1.36 13.95
CA ILE A 68 -4.71 -2.69 13.38
C ILE A 68 -5.72 -3.61 14.07
N GLY A 69 -6.75 -4.05 13.35
CA GLY A 69 -7.88 -4.74 13.97
C GLY A 69 -8.51 -3.89 15.07
N THR A 70 -8.48 -4.38 16.31
CA THR A 70 -8.98 -3.67 17.50
C THR A 70 -7.90 -2.87 18.23
N TYR A 71 -6.63 -2.96 17.79
CA TYR A 71 -5.50 -2.33 18.48
C TYR A 71 -5.25 -0.91 17.95
N ASP A 72 -4.96 0.02 18.85
CA ASP A 72 -4.47 1.37 18.54
C ASP A 72 -2.96 1.42 18.85
N ILE A 73 -2.13 1.43 17.81
CA ILE A 73 -0.66 1.36 17.93
C ILE A 73 -0.09 2.48 18.80
N GLY A 74 -0.70 3.67 18.75
CA GLY A 74 -0.27 4.82 19.56
C GLY A 74 -0.46 4.64 21.06
N LYS A 75 -1.37 3.73 21.48
CA LYS A 75 -1.74 3.51 22.89
C LYS A 75 -1.16 2.26 23.51
N LEU A 76 -0.66 1.33 22.72
CA LEU A 76 -0.08 0.09 23.21
C LEU A 76 1.27 0.35 23.91
N SER A 77 1.54 -0.40 24.99
CA SER A 77 2.89 -0.53 25.56
C SER A 77 3.84 -1.24 24.61
N ASP A 78 5.13 -1.12 24.83
CA ASP A 78 6.14 -1.79 23.98
C ASP A 78 6.03 -3.32 24.07
N ALA A 79 5.62 -3.86 25.22
CA ALA A 79 5.37 -5.28 25.41
C ALA A 79 4.17 -5.77 24.57
N GLU A 80 3.07 -4.98 24.52
CA GLU A 80 1.89 -5.28 23.72
C GLU A 80 2.20 -5.18 22.22
N ILE A 81 2.92 -4.14 21.78
CA ILE A 81 3.39 -4.01 20.40
C ILE A 81 4.27 -5.19 20.03
N SER A 82 5.20 -5.57 20.89
CA SER A 82 6.09 -6.72 20.66
C SER A 82 5.31 -8.03 20.53
N ARG A 83 4.22 -8.20 21.31
CA ARG A 83 3.32 -9.34 21.18
C ARG A 83 2.55 -9.30 19.86
N LEU A 84 1.93 -8.17 19.54
CA LEU A 84 1.18 -7.97 18.31
C LEU A 84 2.03 -8.28 17.06
N ARG A 85 3.27 -7.76 17.02
CA ARG A 85 4.24 -8.07 15.97
C ARG A 85 4.63 -9.53 15.88
N GLY A 86 4.70 -10.21 17.02
CA GLY A 86 5.08 -11.63 17.06
C GLY A 86 3.96 -12.60 16.69
N THR A 87 2.71 -12.14 16.66
CA THR A 87 1.55 -13.01 16.45
C THR A 87 0.63 -12.58 15.32
N GLU A 88 0.37 -11.28 15.17
CA GLU A 88 -0.69 -10.77 14.29
C GLU A 88 -0.16 -10.05 13.06
N ILE A 89 1.10 -9.60 13.07
CA ILE A 89 1.70 -8.84 11.97
C ILE A 89 2.90 -9.58 11.41
N GLY A 90 2.82 -9.97 10.14
CA GLY A 90 3.97 -10.44 9.36
C GLY A 90 4.63 -9.25 8.65
N VAL A 91 5.95 -9.24 8.60
CA VAL A 91 6.70 -8.21 7.88
C VAL A 91 7.74 -8.86 7.00
N VAL A 92 7.76 -8.49 5.73
CA VAL A 92 8.78 -8.88 4.77
C VAL A 92 9.49 -7.62 4.29
N LEU A 93 10.75 -7.50 4.68
CA LEU A 93 11.60 -6.37 4.34
C LEU A 93 12.13 -6.48 2.91
N GLN A 94 12.41 -5.35 2.29
CA GLN A 94 13.06 -5.28 0.98
C GLN A 94 14.36 -6.09 0.96
N GLY A 95 14.46 -7.01 0.00
CA GLY A 95 15.58 -7.92 -0.16
C GLY A 95 15.47 -9.18 0.71
N ALA A 96 15.34 -10.33 0.07
CA ALA A 96 15.10 -11.63 0.71
C ALA A 96 16.11 -11.96 1.82
N ALA A 97 17.39 -11.61 1.63
CA ALA A 97 18.45 -11.89 2.59
C ALA A 97 18.27 -11.22 3.97
N ARG A 98 17.45 -10.16 4.05
CA ARG A 98 17.15 -9.50 5.35
C ARG A 98 16.13 -10.26 6.19
N ASN A 99 15.40 -11.17 5.57
CA ASN A 99 14.31 -11.93 6.19
C ASN A 99 14.71 -13.35 6.57
N LEU A 100 15.87 -13.81 6.14
CA LEU A 100 16.30 -15.20 6.22
C LEU A 100 17.69 -15.33 6.86
N LEU A 101 17.85 -16.37 7.66
CA LEU A 101 19.17 -16.80 8.16
C LEU A 101 19.86 -17.62 7.06
N PRO A 102 20.96 -17.12 6.43
CA PRO A 102 21.53 -17.72 5.24
C PRO A 102 22.14 -19.12 5.47
N TYR A 103 22.50 -19.44 6.69
CA TYR A 103 23.07 -20.73 7.11
C TYR A 103 22.02 -21.78 7.50
N ALA A 104 20.76 -21.37 7.67
CA ALA A 104 19.66 -22.26 8.03
C ALA A 104 18.91 -22.73 6.79
N THR A 105 18.28 -23.90 6.85
CA THR A 105 17.34 -24.38 5.82
C THR A 105 16.05 -23.58 5.84
N LEU A 106 15.23 -23.69 4.77
CA LEU A 106 13.95 -23.00 4.69
C LEU A 106 13.03 -23.42 5.83
N SER A 107 12.86 -24.72 6.07
CA SER A 107 12.04 -25.21 7.18
C SER A 107 12.52 -24.69 8.53
N ARG A 108 13.84 -24.55 8.73
CA ARG A 108 14.39 -24.02 9.98
C ARG A 108 14.13 -22.52 10.15
N ASN A 109 14.19 -21.74 9.06
CA ASN A 109 13.82 -20.31 9.06
C ASN A 109 12.35 -20.13 9.47
N ILE A 110 11.44 -20.90 8.86
CA ILE A 110 10.02 -20.88 9.17
C ILE A 110 9.76 -21.27 10.62
N TRP A 111 10.33 -22.39 11.06
CA TRP A 111 10.20 -22.86 12.43
C TRP A 111 10.64 -21.81 13.46
N LEU A 112 11.75 -21.12 13.21
CA LEU A 112 12.24 -20.06 14.08
C LEU A 112 11.24 -18.89 14.17
N ALA A 113 10.66 -18.47 13.06
CA ALA A 113 9.63 -17.42 13.04
C ALA A 113 8.36 -17.84 13.82
N GLN A 114 8.06 -19.13 13.83
CA GLN A 114 6.90 -19.68 14.54
C GLN A 114 7.09 -19.76 16.07
N THR A 115 8.31 -19.93 16.57
CA THR A 115 8.56 -20.25 17.99
C THR A 115 7.93 -19.27 18.95
N ARG A 116 7.99 -17.95 18.64
CA ARG A 116 7.39 -16.91 19.48
C ARG A 116 5.87 -16.93 19.43
N ALA A 117 5.29 -17.10 18.26
CA ALA A 117 3.86 -17.13 18.09
C ALA A 117 3.25 -18.35 18.76
N ALA A 118 3.85 -19.51 18.62
CA ALA A 118 3.43 -20.75 19.27
C ALA A 118 3.40 -20.61 20.80
N SER A 119 4.48 -20.07 21.40
CA SER A 119 4.54 -19.88 22.85
C SER A 119 3.55 -18.83 23.37
N THR A 120 3.26 -17.80 22.59
CA THR A 120 2.36 -16.70 22.98
C THR A 120 0.88 -17.07 22.83
N ARG A 121 0.53 -17.78 21.76
CA ARG A 121 -0.86 -18.19 21.47
C ARG A 121 -1.26 -19.50 22.14
N GLY A 122 -0.27 -20.34 22.51
CA GLY A 122 -0.53 -21.68 23.04
C GLY A 122 -1.18 -22.60 22.02
N VAL A 123 -1.00 -22.35 20.71
CA VAL A 123 -1.59 -23.12 19.61
C VAL A 123 -0.50 -23.76 18.76
N HIS A 124 -0.87 -24.87 18.13
CA HIS A 124 -0.04 -25.48 17.12
C HIS A 124 -0.13 -24.66 15.82
N LEU A 125 1.03 -24.32 15.25
CA LEU A 125 1.12 -23.63 13.96
C LEU A 125 1.31 -24.65 12.84
N ASP A 126 1.06 -24.22 11.60
CA ASP A 126 1.20 -25.08 10.43
C ASP A 126 2.62 -25.66 10.30
N ASP A 127 2.70 -26.88 9.74
CA ASP A 127 3.98 -27.46 9.37
C ASP A 127 4.73 -26.56 8.37
N PRO A 128 6.06 -26.37 8.51
CA PRO A 128 6.86 -25.61 7.57
C PRO A 128 6.67 -26.01 6.09
N GLU A 129 6.49 -27.30 5.80
CA GLU A 129 6.25 -27.75 4.42
C GLU A 129 4.92 -27.19 3.87
N ARG A 130 3.84 -27.17 4.67
CA ARG A 130 2.58 -26.56 4.26
C ARG A 130 2.72 -25.05 3.98
N ILE A 131 3.56 -24.36 4.74
CA ILE A 131 3.84 -22.94 4.50
C ILE A 131 4.63 -22.76 3.19
N LEU A 132 5.57 -23.65 2.93
CA LEU A 132 6.33 -23.65 1.68
C LEU A 132 5.45 -23.95 0.46
N ASP A 133 4.46 -24.84 0.60
CA ASP A 133 3.48 -25.11 -0.46
C ASP A 133 2.70 -23.86 -0.85
N LEU A 134 2.28 -23.04 0.12
CA LEU A 134 1.54 -21.77 -0.11
C LEU A 134 2.30 -20.78 -0.98
N VAL A 135 3.63 -20.80 -0.91
CA VAL A 135 4.48 -19.89 -1.69
C VAL A 135 5.15 -20.59 -2.89
N GLY A 136 4.70 -21.81 -3.24
CA GLY A 136 5.22 -22.57 -4.38
C GLY A 136 6.66 -23.05 -4.19
N LEU A 137 7.04 -23.40 -2.95
CA LEU A 137 8.36 -23.97 -2.61
C LEU A 137 8.24 -25.33 -1.92
N GLY A 138 7.13 -26.05 -2.13
CA GLY A 138 6.91 -27.40 -1.60
C GLY A 138 8.06 -28.35 -1.93
N GLY A 139 8.45 -29.19 -0.98
CA GLY A 139 9.57 -30.13 -1.11
C GLY A 139 10.96 -29.49 -1.03
N GLN A 140 11.08 -28.16 -0.87
CA GLN A 140 12.37 -27.47 -0.75
C GLN A 140 12.76 -27.11 0.69
N GLY A 141 12.12 -27.69 1.68
CA GLY A 141 12.34 -27.37 3.09
C GLY A 141 13.79 -27.50 3.57
N GLN A 142 14.58 -28.38 2.95
CA GLN A 142 16.00 -28.58 3.28
C GLN A 142 16.95 -27.68 2.50
N ALA A 143 16.46 -26.95 1.47
CA ALA A 143 17.27 -26.01 0.72
C ALA A 143 17.74 -24.82 1.58
N ARG A 144 18.90 -24.27 1.22
CA ARG A 144 19.47 -23.05 1.81
C ARG A 144 19.31 -21.88 0.86
N LEU A 145 19.36 -20.68 1.42
CA LEU A 145 19.18 -19.44 0.66
C LEU A 145 20.12 -19.33 -0.56
N ALA A 146 21.37 -19.80 -0.46
CA ALA A 146 22.36 -19.75 -1.53
C ALA A 146 22.01 -20.64 -2.74
N GLU A 147 21.20 -21.66 -2.54
CA GLU A 147 20.81 -22.65 -3.53
C GLU A 147 19.59 -22.20 -4.37
N LEU A 148 18.93 -21.13 -3.96
CA LEU A 148 17.68 -20.66 -4.58
C LEU A 148 17.92 -19.59 -5.64
N ALA A 149 17.10 -19.60 -6.68
CA ALA A 149 16.97 -18.49 -7.62
C ALA A 149 16.38 -17.22 -6.94
N PRO A 150 16.60 -16.01 -7.48
CA PRO A 150 16.14 -14.76 -6.85
C PRO A 150 14.65 -14.75 -6.51
N GLY A 151 13.75 -15.16 -7.40
CA GLY A 151 12.31 -15.26 -7.16
C GLY A 151 11.97 -16.25 -6.02
N ALA A 152 12.62 -17.42 -6.00
CA ALA A 152 12.46 -18.42 -4.94
C ALA A 152 12.95 -17.89 -3.58
N ARG A 153 14.03 -17.10 -3.53
CA ARG A 153 14.49 -16.42 -2.29
C ARG A 153 13.44 -15.48 -1.76
N GLN A 154 12.80 -14.72 -2.65
CA GLN A 154 11.76 -13.77 -2.25
C GLN A 154 10.52 -14.50 -1.74
N ARG A 155 10.09 -15.60 -2.39
CA ARG A 155 9.00 -16.45 -1.91
C ARG A 155 9.33 -17.12 -0.57
N ALA A 156 10.59 -17.50 -0.33
CA ALA A 156 11.04 -17.98 0.98
C ALA A 156 10.94 -16.90 2.07
N ALA A 157 11.23 -15.63 1.73
CA ALA A 157 11.01 -14.51 2.65
C ALA A 157 9.52 -14.31 2.97
N LEU A 158 8.63 -14.46 1.98
CA LEU A 158 7.18 -14.47 2.20
C LEU A 158 6.77 -15.62 3.14
N ALA A 159 7.29 -16.83 2.94
CA ALA A 159 7.04 -17.98 3.81
C ALA A 159 7.36 -17.68 5.29
N VAL A 160 8.49 -17.03 5.55
CA VAL A 160 8.86 -16.60 6.90
C VAL A 160 7.89 -15.51 7.43
N GLY A 161 7.51 -14.56 6.58
CA GLY A 161 6.55 -13.50 6.92
C GLY A 161 5.18 -14.02 7.34
N ILE A 162 4.71 -15.13 6.73
CA ILE A 162 3.42 -15.75 7.04
C ILE A 162 3.50 -16.89 8.06
N ALA A 163 4.69 -17.27 8.51
CA ALA A 163 4.94 -18.43 9.33
C ALA A 163 4.14 -18.44 10.65
N ALA A 164 3.98 -17.28 11.27
CA ALA A 164 3.21 -17.12 12.51
C ALA A 164 1.68 -17.12 12.28
N GLY A 165 1.20 -17.23 11.05
CA GLY A 165 -0.20 -17.07 10.69
C GLY A 165 -0.73 -15.66 11.02
N PRO A 166 -0.11 -14.59 10.49
CA PRO A 166 -0.53 -13.24 10.79
C PRO A 166 -1.87 -12.90 10.13
N GLY A 167 -2.65 -12.03 10.79
CA GLY A 167 -3.85 -11.44 10.18
C GLY A 167 -3.52 -10.26 9.25
N LEU A 168 -2.33 -9.67 9.38
CA LEU A 168 -1.81 -8.59 8.51
C LEU A 168 -0.40 -8.94 8.04
N LEU A 169 -0.17 -8.93 6.74
CA LEU A 169 1.14 -9.08 6.11
C LEU A 169 1.55 -7.78 5.43
N LEU A 170 2.69 -7.24 5.83
CA LEU A 170 3.31 -6.04 5.27
C LEU A 170 4.52 -6.45 4.46
N VAL A 171 4.58 -6.05 3.19
CA VAL A 171 5.62 -6.50 2.26
C VAL A 171 6.24 -5.29 1.57
N ASP A 172 7.54 -5.11 1.74
CA ASP A 172 8.27 -3.97 1.19
C ASP A 172 9.06 -4.39 -0.05
N GLU A 173 8.67 -3.85 -1.22
CA GLU A 173 9.31 -4.04 -2.54
C GLU A 173 9.60 -5.53 -2.89
N PRO A 174 8.59 -6.43 -2.86
CA PRO A 174 8.83 -7.88 -3.00
C PRO A 174 9.28 -8.30 -4.40
N THR A 175 9.05 -7.48 -5.41
CA THR A 175 9.34 -7.80 -6.82
C THR A 175 10.55 -7.04 -7.36
N SER A 176 11.18 -6.18 -6.53
CA SER A 176 12.35 -5.44 -6.95
C SER A 176 13.50 -6.37 -7.35
N GLN A 177 14.15 -6.06 -8.49
CA GLN A 177 15.27 -6.83 -9.04
C GLN A 177 14.92 -8.25 -9.55
N LEU A 178 13.63 -8.55 -9.75
CA LEU A 178 13.18 -9.80 -10.37
C LEU A 178 12.87 -9.57 -11.85
N ASP A 179 13.07 -10.63 -12.64
CA ASP A 179 12.54 -10.71 -14.00
C ASP A 179 11.00 -10.90 -13.96
N THR A 180 10.38 -10.83 -15.12
CA THR A 180 8.92 -10.94 -15.24
C THR A 180 8.38 -12.25 -14.63
N ALA A 181 9.06 -13.38 -14.90
CA ALA A 181 8.65 -14.68 -14.39
C ALA A 181 8.72 -14.74 -12.85
N GLY A 182 9.84 -14.29 -12.26
CA GLY A 182 10.02 -14.24 -10.81
C GLY A 182 9.04 -13.27 -10.12
N ARG A 183 8.72 -12.14 -10.77
CA ARG A 183 7.70 -11.20 -10.32
C ARG A 183 6.33 -11.88 -10.26
N ASP A 184 5.94 -12.55 -11.36
CA ASP A 184 4.65 -13.23 -11.44
C ASP A 184 4.49 -14.34 -10.41
N GLU A 185 5.55 -15.11 -10.15
CA GLU A 185 5.56 -16.13 -9.10
C GLU A 185 5.38 -15.53 -7.69
N VAL A 186 6.01 -14.39 -7.41
CA VAL A 186 5.87 -13.70 -6.11
C VAL A 186 4.45 -13.14 -5.94
N VAL A 187 3.88 -12.51 -6.96
CA VAL A 187 2.51 -11.99 -6.91
C VAL A 187 1.52 -13.13 -6.74
N HIS A 188 1.69 -14.23 -7.49
CA HIS A 188 0.85 -15.43 -7.33
C HIS A 188 0.93 -16.03 -5.92
N ALA A 189 2.10 -16.05 -5.30
CA ALA A 189 2.24 -16.50 -3.91
C ALA A 189 1.46 -15.59 -2.93
N LEU A 190 1.47 -14.27 -3.12
CA LEU A 190 0.67 -13.34 -2.32
C LEU A 190 -0.84 -13.58 -2.52
N GLU A 191 -1.29 -13.75 -3.76
CA GLU A 191 -2.68 -14.08 -4.10
C GLU A 191 -3.12 -15.40 -3.43
N THR A 192 -2.28 -16.43 -3.47
CA THR A 192 -2.54 -17.73 -2.83
C THR A 192 -2.67 -17.60 -1.31
N VAL A 193 -1.75 -16.89 -0.67
CA VAL A 193 -1.78 -16.63 0.78
C VAL A 193 -3.06 -15.88 1.18
N ASN A 194 -3.43 -14.86 0.41
CA ASN A 194 -4.65 -14.11 0.67
C ASN A 194 -5.90 -15.00 0.52
N ALA A 195 -6.01 -15.74 -0.59
CA ALA A 195 -7.16 -16.60 -0.89
C ALA A 195 -7.34 -17.72 0.14
N GLU A 196 -6.25 -18.40 0.54
CA GLU A 196 -6.32 -19.54 1.44
C GLU A 196 -6.45 -19.17 2.92
N ARG A 197 -5.88 -18.02 3.32
CA ARG A 197 -5.82 -17.63 4.74
C ARG A 197 -6.67 -16.42 5.09
N GLY A 198 -7.15 -15.68 4.09
CA GLY A 198 -7.86 -14.43 4.29
C GLY A 198 -6.99 -13.34 4.93
N THR A 199 -5.66 -13.46 4.88
CA THR A 199 -4.72 -12.47 5.44
C THR A 199 -4.86 -11.15 4.70
N THR A 200 -4.97 -10.03 5.42
CA THR A 200 -4.87 -8.69 4.84
C THR A 200 -3.43 -8.45 4.39
N ILE A 201 -3.22 -8.02 3.15
CA ILE A 201 -1.87 -7.84 2.59
C ILE A 201 -1.68 -6.40 2.13
N VAL A 202 -0.60 -5.77 2.58
CA VAL A 202 -0.17 -4.44 2.13
C VAL A 202 1.20 -4.56 1.49
N VAL A 203 1.28 -4.27 0.21
CA VAL A 203 2.52 -4.35 -0.58
C VAL A 203 2.97 -2.93 -0.91
N VAL A 204 4.19 -2.58 -0.54
CA VAL A 204 4.85 -1.37 -1.06
C VAL A 204 5.55 -1.73 -2.36
N THR A 205 5.28 -1.01 -3.42
CA THR A 205 5.93 -1.18 -4.70
C THR A 205 5.98 0.11 -5.50
N HIS A 206 6.91 0.22 -6.42
CA HIS A 206 6.92 1.26 -7.45
C HIS A 206 6.46 0.70 -8.82
N ASP A 207 6.13 -0.59 -8.89
CA ASP A 207 5.67 -1.28 -10.10
C ASP A 207 4.14 -1.16 -10.20
N GLY A 208 3.65 -0.40 -11.19
CA GLY A 208 2.22 -0.19 -11.44
C GLY A 208 1.49 -1.48 -11.80
N GLU A 209 2.11 -2.39 -12.56
CA GLU A 209 1.51 -3.67 -12.96
C GLU A 209 1.22 -4.55 -11.74
N VAL A 210 2.11 -4.56 -10.74
CA VAL A 210 1.87 -5.24 -9.47
C VAL A 210 0.68 -4.60 -8.74
N GLY A 211 0.60 -3.25 -8.74
CA GLY A 211 -0.52 -2.51 -8.15
C GLY A 211 -1.87 -2.89 -8.74
N GLU A 212 -1.96 -2.96 -10.06
CA GLU A 212 -3.18 -3.36 -10.77
C GLU A 212 -3.59 -4.80 -10.46
N ARG A 213 -2.64 -5.74 -10.42
CA ARG A 213 -2.90 -7.15 -10.12
C ARG A 213 -3.42 -7.39 -8.70
N LEU A 214 -3.03 -6.57 -7.73
CA LEU A 214 -3.52 -6.67 -6.35
C LEU A 214 -4.94 -6.10 -6.17
N GLY A 215 -5.53 -5.54 -7.24
CA GLY A 215 -6.92 -5.10 -7.30
C GLY A 215 -7.19 -3.72 -6.70
N ARG A 216 -6.32 -3.21 -5.82
CA ARG A 216 -6.37 -1.85 -5.27
C ARG A 216 -4.98 -1.27 -5.13
N ALA A 217 -4.75 -0.12 -5.74
CA ALA A 217 -3.51 0.64 -5.60
C ALA A 217 -3.80 2.00 -4.94
N VAL A 218 -3.05 2.33 -3.90
CA VAL A 218 -3.14 3.63 -3.21
C VAL A 218 -1.84 4.38 -3.45
N THR A 219 -1.94 5.54 -4.10
CA THR A 219 -0.77 6.38 -4.40
C THR A 219 -0.45 7.26 -3.20
N ILE A 220 0.79 7.18 -2.73
CA ILE A 220 1.32 8.08 -1.70
C ILE A 220 2.32 9.03 -2.35
N ARG A 221 2.09 10.34 -2.14
CA ARG A 221 2.93 11.41 -2.65
C ARG A 221 3.07 12.49 -1.59
N ASP A 222 4.30 12.96 -1.34
CA ASP A 222 4.59 13.99 -0.33
C ASP A 222 3.96 13.72 1.05
N GLY A 223 3.98 12.45 1.46
CA GLY A 223 3.41 12.00 2.72
C GLY A 223 1.89 11.99 2.80
N ARG A 224 1.17 12.08 1.68
CA ARG A 224 -0.30 12.10 1.60
C ARG A 224 -0.82 11.00 0.66
N VAL A 225 -2.05 10.57 0.89
CA VAL A 225 -2.78 9.75 -0.09
C VAL A 225 -3.31 10.68 -1.19
N GLY A 226 -2.88 10.46 -2.43
CA GLY A 226 -3.22 11.33 -3.56
C GLY A 226 -4.27 10.75 -4.50
N ALA A 227 -4.13 9.49 -4.85
CA ALA A 227 -5.03 8.80 -5.75
C ALA A 227 -5.23 7.35 -5.33
N GLU A 228 -6.30 6.75 -5.80
CA GLU A 228 -6.62 5.36 -5.54
C GLU A 228 -7.10 4.69 -6.83
N GLY A 229 -6.42 3.63 -7.26
CA GLY A 229 -6.81 2.77 -8.38
C GLY A 229 -7.64 1.59 -7.87
N ARG A 230 -8.79 1.34 -8.48
CA ARG A 230 -9.63 0.16 -8.22
C ARG A 230 -10.21 -0.37 -9.52
N GLY A 231 -9.97 -1.65 -9.80
CA GLY A 231 -10.57 -2.32 -10.95
C GLY A 231 -10.28 -1.62 -12.29
N GLY A 232 -9.07 -1.05 -12.46
CA GLY A 232 -8.66 -0.35 -13.68
C GLY A 232 -9.21 1.08 -13.81
N GLN A 233 -9.77 1.65 -12.74
CA GLN A 233 -10.19 3.05 -12.69
C GLN A 233 -9.39 3.80 -11.63
N ASP A 234 -8.95 5.01 -11.97
CA ASP A 234 -8.25 5.91 -11.06
C ASP A 234 -9.21 6.92 -10.43
N PHE A 235 -9.08 7.06 -9.12
CA PHE A 235 -9.86 7.97 -8.31
C PHE A 235 -8.93 8.98 -7.64
N ALA A 236 -9.23 10.26 -7.76
CA ALA A 236 -8.62 11.28 -6.92
C ALA A 236 -9.23 11.24 -5.52
N VAL A 237 -8.38 11.27 -4.50
CA VAL A 237 -8.81 11.18 -3.10
C VAL A 237 -8.83 12.56 -2.46
N VAL A 238 -9.96 12.92 -1.84
CA VAL A 238 -10.05 14.13 -1.03
C VAL A 238 -9.37 13.87 0.31
N ALA A 239 -8.27 14.56 0.60
CA ALA A 239 -7.56 14.48 1.86
C ALA A 239 -8.36 15.12 3.01
N GLY A 240 -8.00 14.79 4.27
CA GLY A 240 -8.69 15.30 5.46
C GLY A 240 -8.63 16.82 5.66
N ASP A 241 -7.75 17.51 4.97
CA ASP A 241 -7.65 18.98 4.89
C ASP A 241 -8.44 19.57 3.70
N GLY A 242 -9.13 18.73 2.92
CA GLY A 242 -9.90 19.16 1.75
C GLY A 242 -9.09 19.27 0.45
N THR A 243 -7.80 18.96 0.47
CA THR A 243 -6.99 18.95 -0.76
C THR A 243 -7.28 17.71 -1.60
N VAL A 244 -7.17 17.85 -2.93
CA VAL A 244 -7.24 16.76 -3.92
C VAL A 244 -5.98 16.81 -4.74
N GLN A 245 -5.27 15.69 -4.83
CA GLN A 245 -4.13 15.57 -5.74
C GLN A 245 -4.64 15.09 -7.11
N LEU A 246 -4.32 15.84 -8.15
CA LEU A 246 -4.63 15.43 -9.51
C LEU A 246 -3.69 14.30 -9.96
N PRO A 247 -4.19 13.33 -10.76
CA PRO A 247 -3.37 12.29 -11.36
C PRO A 247 -2.20 12.87 -12.19
N PRO A 248 -1.06 12.15 -12.30
CA PRO A 248 0.11 12.62 -13.04
C PRO A 248 -0.19 13.00 -14.50
N GLU A 249 -1.08 12.28 -15.15
CA GLU A 249 -1.51 12.51 -16.53
C GLU A 249 -2.17 13.90 -16.66
N VAL A 250 -3.01 14.24 -15.69
CA VAL A 250 -3.67 15.55 -15.63
C VAL A 250 -2.68 16.67 -15.31
N LEU A 251 -1.70 16.41 -14.43
CA LEU A 251 -0.68 17.40 -14.07
C LEU A 251 0.26 17.75 -15.24
N GLY A 252 0.41 16.85 -16.22
CA GLY A 252 1.15 17.12 -17.45
C GLY A 252 0.58 18.29 -18.25
N ASP A 253 -0.76 18.40 -18.27
CA ASP A 253 -1.49 19.43 -18.98
C ASP A 253 -1.66 20.70 -18.14
N TYR A 254 -1.58 20.58 -16.82
CA TYR A 254 -1.82 21.68 -15.87
C TYR A 254 -0.64 21.83 -14.88
N PRO A 255 0.39 22.59 -15.24
CA PRO A 255 1.57 22.76 -14.39
C PRO A 255 1.24 23.46 -13.06
N PRO A 256 2.11 23.32 -12.04
CA PRO A 256 1.95 24.03 -10.77
C PRO A 256 1.73 25.53 -10.95
N GLY A 257 0.70 26.07 -10.27
CA GLY A 257 0.26 27.47 -10.42
C GLY A 257 -0.93 27.67 -11.36
N THR A 258 -1.38 26.63 -12.07
CA THR A 258 -2.63 26.69 -12.84
C THR A 258 -3.82 26.93 -11.92
N LEU A 259 -4.65 27.92 -12.25
CA LEU A 259 -5.85 28.25 -11.51
C LEU A 259 -7.06 27.50 -12.11
N PHE A 260 -7.91 26.96 -11.25
CA PHE A 260 -9.16 26.32 -11.64
C PHE A 260 -10.35 27.03 -11.00
N THR A 261 -11.39 27.27 -11.79
CA THR A 261 -12.71 27.54 -11.25
C THR A 261 -13.37 26.22 -10.85
N VAL A 262 -14.01 26.23 -9.70
CA VAL A 262 -14.74 25.05 -9.19
C VAL A 262 -16.22 25.24 -9.44
N ASP A 263 -16.76 24.54 -10.45
CA ASP A 263 -18.18 24.55 -10.76
C ASP A 263 -18.87 23.31 -10.21
N ARG A 264 -20.11 23.48 -9.76
CA ARG A 264 -20.95 22.39 -9.26
C ARG A 264 -22.29 22.37 -9.98
N THR A 265 -22.53 21.29 -10.73
CA THR A 265 -23.79 21.09 -11.45
C THR A 265 -24.31 19.69 -11.17
N ASP A 266 -25.55 19.56 -10.73
CA ASP A 266 -26.22 18.28 -10.44
C ASP A 266 -25.45 17.30 -9.56
N GLY A 267 -24.73 17.82 -8.54
CA GLY A 267 -23.93 17.01 -7.63
C GLY A 267 -22.53 16.65 -8.15
N THR A 268 -22.21 16.99 -9.40
CA THR A 268 -20.89 16.81 -10.00
C THR A 268 -20.04 18.07 -9.80
N VAL A 269 -18.76 17.88 -9.48
CA VAL A 269 -17.79 18.97 -9.35
C VAL A 269 -16.88 18.95 -10.57
N PHE A 270 -16.78 20.08 -11.25
CA PHE A 270 -15.88 20.30 -12.37
C PHE A 270 -14.77 21.26 -11.98
N LEU A 271 -13.53 20.95 -12.39
CA LEU A 271 -12.39 21.84 -12.29
C LEU A 271 -12.16 22.42 -13.71
N VAL A 272 -12.48 23.67 -13.89
CA VAL A 272 -12.34 24.35 -15.19
C VAL A 272 -11.09 25.23 -15.13
N PRO A 273 -10.08 25.03 -16.00
CA PRO A 273 -8.88 25.86 -15.99
C PRO A 273 -9.22 27.32 -16.33
N SER A 274 -8.79 28.23 -15.49
CA SER A 274 -9.10 29.68 -15.60
C SER A 274 -7.94 30.52 -16.16
N GLY A 275 -6.88 29.90 -16.69
CA GLY A 275 -5.70 30.57 -17.27
C GLY A 275 -4.39 30.04 -16.71
N GLY A 276 -3.27 30.28 -17.43
CA GLY A 276 -1.93 29.90 -17.00
C GLY A 276 -1.43 30.74 -15.83
N PRO A 277 -0.22 30.44 -15.29
CA PRO A 277 0.37 31.09 -14.11
C PRO A 277 0.53 32.62 -14.22
N ASP A 278 0.40 33.18 -15.41
CA ASP A 278 0.48 34.64 -15.66
C ASP A 278 -0.88 35.35 -15.61
N ALA A 279 -1.99 34.63 -15.42
CA ALA A 279 -3.32 35.21 -15.28
C ALA A 279 -3.58 35.65 -13.83
N LEU A 280 -2.97 36.74 -13.39
CA LEU A 280 -3.36 37.40 -12.13
C LEU A 280 -4.76 38.00 -12.25
N PRO A 281 -5.67 37.82 -11.26
CA PRO A 281 -6.97 38.48 -11.27
C PRO A 281 -6.79 39.99 -11.05
N GLY A 282 -6.95 40.81 -12.13
CA GLY A 282 -6.88 42.25 -12.02
C GLY A 282 -6.76 43.05 -13.31
N GLY A 283 -6.80 42.44 -14.51
CA GLY A 283 -6.86 43.17 -15.79
C GLY A 283 -8.31 43.42 -16.24
N PRO A 284 -8.62 44.62 -16.80
CA PRO A 284 -10.00 45.02 -17.15
C PRO A 284 -10.59 44.36 -18.39
N ASP A 285 -9.97 43.33 -18.99
CA ASP A 285 -10.38 42.74 -20.28
C ASP A 285 -10.95 41.32 -20.21
N ALA A 286 -11.32 40.81 -19.02
CA ALA A 286 -11.82 39.44 -18.84
C ALA A 286 -13.34 39.29 -18.96
N VAL A 287 -14.02 40.10 -19.79
CA VAL A 287 -15.45 39.92 -20.08
C VAL A 287 -15.69 40.09 -21.58
N ALA A 288 -15.43 39.07 -22.36
CA ALA A 288 -16.09 38.80 -23.66
C ALA A 288 -15.40 37.60 -24.36
N GLY A 289 -15.78 36.42 -24.03
CA GLY A 289 -15.44 35.20 -24.78
C GLY A 289 -16.54 34.18 -24.55
N GLY A 290 -17.55 34.18 -25.41
CA GLY A 290 -18.67 33.26 -25.31
C GLY A 290 -18.21 31.80 -25.37
N LEU A 291 -18.74 31.03 -24.48
CA LEU A 291 -18.60 29.58 -24.42
C LEU A 291 -19.38 28.97 -25.60
N ASP A 292 -18.67 28.60 -26.67
CA ASP A 292 -19.15 27.60 -27.60
C ASP A 292 -18.82 26.22 -27.03
N ALA A 293 -19.76 25.66 -26.27
CA ALA A 293 -19.71 24.27 -25.85
C ALA A 293 -20.00 23.38 -27.07
N PRO A 294 -19.23 22.31 -27.33
CA PRO A 294 -19.56 21.37 -28.39
C PRO A 294 -20.86 20.64 -28.04
N PRO A 295 -21.74 20.38 -29.03
CA PRO A 295 -23.04 19.77 -28.79
C PRO A 295 -22.87 18.31 -28.33
N LEU A 296 -23.44 17.99 -27.19
CA LEU A 296 -23.63 16.61 -26.73
C LEU A 296 -24.60 15.92 -27.72
N ASN A 297 -24.08 15.02 -28.51
CA ASN A 297 -24.81 14.23 -29.47
C ASN A 297 -25.69 13.19 -28.72
N GLY A 298 -26.90 13.58 -28.39
CA GLY A 298 -27.94 12.69 -27.86
C GLY A 298 -28.74 12.08 -28.98
N GLY A 299 -28.27 11.01 -29.60
CA GLY A 299 -29.04 10.19 -30.51
C GLY A 299 -30.12 9.41 -29.76
N ARG A 300 -31.36 9.92 -29.77
CA ARG A 300 -32.55 9.09 -29.56
C ARG A 300 -33.00 8.63 -30.94
N GLU A 301 -32.75 7.39 -31.29
CA GLU A 301 -33.44 6.71 -32.35
C GLU A 301 -34.78 6.16 -31.84
N GLY A 302 -35.84 6.54 -32.52
CA GLY A 302 -37.20 6.15 -32.22
C GLY A 302 -37.48 4.71 -32.64
N VAL A 303 -38.38 4.09 -31.89
CA VAL A 303 -39.05 2.83 -32.25
C VAL A 303 -40.23 3.18 -33.17
N PRO A 304 -40.40 2.53 -34.33
CA PRO A 304 -41.66 2.55 -35.07
C PRO A 304 -42.54 1.37 -34.66
N ASP A 305 -43.81 1.60 -34.71
CA ASP A 305 -45.01 0.77 -34.59
C ASP A 305 -44.88 -0.77 -34.61
#